data_967574e061165cfd5aad588c1584fc3c
#
_entry.id   967574e061165cfd5aad588c1584fc3c
#
_cell.length_a   1.000
_cell.length_b   1.000
_cell.length_c   1.000
_cell.angle_alpha   90.00
_cell.angle_beta   90.00
_cell.angle_gamma   90.00
#
_symmetry.space_group_name_H-M   'P 1'
#
loop_
_entity.id
_entity.type
_entity.pdbx_description
1 polymer ?
#
loop_
_entity_poly.entity_id
_entity_poly.type
_entity_poly.pdbx_seq_one_letter_code
_entity_poly.pdbx_strand_id
1 'polypeptide(L)'
;MAIEYLGLSNINGPLVVLEGVQDAFYDEIVEFVVEGNTKKMGRIIELYEDKAIIQVFEGTENMSLNNTHTKLSGHPMEIAVSPEMLGRTFNGIGQPIDDLGPISSNDRRDVNGLPLNPVRREYPRNYIRTGISAIDGLTTLIRGQKLPIFSGNGLPHDQLAAQIVKQASLGDDTDEEFAVVFGAMGVKHDVADFFRKTFEESGVSDHVCMFLNLANDPVVERLITPKVALTVAEYLAFEQNMHILVILTDMTSFAEAMREVSSSKGEIPSRKGYPGYLYSELATIYERAGIVTGSKGSVTQLPILTMPNDDITHPIPDLTGYITEGQVVLDRNLHGQAVYPPISILPSLSRLMKDGIGEGYTREDHQDLANQLFSAYAKVGEARNLASVIGEDELSPIDKKYLEFGKEFEERYIGQGRTENRSMIETLNLGWELLGLLPKEELDRIDT
;
A
#
# COMPACT_ATOMS: atom_id res chain seq x y z
N MET A 1 -12.39 21.91 32.07
CA MET A 1 -11.07 22.04 32.72
C MET A 1 -10.34 20.74 32.42
N ALA A 2 -9.20 20.77 31.77
CA ALA A 2 -8.43 19.54 31.53
C ALA A 2 -7.88 19.03 32.86
N ILE A 3 -8.18 17.80 33.20
CA ILE A 3 -7.65 17.16 34.41
C ILE A 3 -6.24 16.72 34.11
N GLU A 4 -5.31 17.09 34.98
CA GLU A 4 -3.91 16.69 34.92
C GLU A 4 -3.64 15.66 36.03
N TYR A 5 -3.00 14.57 35.69
CA TYR A 5 -2.63 13.50 36.58
C TYR A 5 -1.12 13.48 36.78
N LEU A 6 -0.69 13.28 38.00
CA LEU A 6 0.73 13.14 38.36
C LEU A 6 1.05 11.69 38.70
N GLY A 7 2.07 11.16 38.03
CA GLY A 7 2.54 9.80 38.21
C GLY A 7 1.81 8.76 37.41
N LEU A 8 2.40 7.61 37.30
CA LEU A 8 1.91 6.42 36.61
C LEU A 8 1.94 5.23 37.59
N SER A 9 1.03 4.29 37.42
CA SER A 9 1.05 3.08 38.26
C SER A 9 1.94 1.98 37.70
N ASN A 10 2.14 1.93 36.38
CA ASN A 10 3.02 0.93 35.76
C ASN A 10 3.52 1.41 34.38
N ILE A 11 4.68 0.88 33.97
CA ILE A 11 5.27 1.03 32.64
C ILE A 11 5.68 -0.35 32.14
N ASN A 12 5.18 -0.75 30.98
CA ASN A 12 5.51 -2.04 30.35
C ASN A 12 5.66 -1.88 28.81
N GLY A 13 6.89 -1.90 28.33
CA GLY A 13 7.17 -1.64 26.92
C GLY A 13 6.59 -0.29 26.48
N PRO A 14 5.82 -0.23 25.41
CA PRO A 14 5.21 1.02 24.93
C PRO A 14 3.94 1.42 25.71
N LEU A 15 3.58 0.66 26.75
CA LEU A 15 2.35 0.84 27.50
C LEU A 15 2.59 1.44 28.87
N VAL A 16 1.72 2.34 29.29
CA VAL A 16 1.67 2.88 30.65
C VAL A 16 0.28 2.70 31.24
N VAL A 17 0.20 2.58 32.54
CA VAL A 17 -1.07 2.48 33.28
C VAL A 17 -1.23 3.72 34.14
N LEU A 18 -2.35 4.40 33.98
CA LEU A 18 -2.78 5.54 34.77
C LEU A 18 -3.99 5.13 35.60
N GLU A 19 -3.95 5.39 36.92
CA GLU A 19 -5.03 5.12 37.85
C GLU A 19 -5.76 6.40 38.29
N GLY A 20 -6.99 6.25 38.78
CA GLY A 20 -7.81 7.36 39.21
C GLY A 20 -8.38 8.21 38.09
N VAL A 21 -8.52 7.63 36.89
CA VAL A 21 -8.96 8.32 35.66
C VAL A 21 -10.46 8.54 35.71
N GLN A 22 -10.90 9.78 35.40
CA GLN A 22 -12.30 10.13 35.31
C GLN A 22 -12.61 10.69 33.93
N ASP A 23 -13.81 10.38 33.42
CA ASP A 23 -14.32 10.88 32.15
C ASP A 23 -13.44 10.61 30.93
N ALA A 24 -12.65 9.55 30.98
CA ALA A 24 -11.84 9.08 29.85
C ALA A 24 -12.63 8.17 28.91
N PHE A 25 -12.28 8.16 27.64
CA PHE A 25 -12.89 7.28 26.65
C PHE A 25 -11.83 6.53 25.81
N TYR A 26 -12.27 5.45 25.19
CA TYR A 26 -11.41 4.65 24.33
C TYR A 26 -10.92 5.47 23.12
N ASP A 27 -9.64 5.30 22.80
CA ASP A 27 -8.94 5.99 21.71
C ASP A 27 -8.70 7.49 21.92
N GLU A 28 -8.93 7.98 23.14
CA GLU A 28 -8.62 9.37 23.51
C GLU A 28 -7.12 9.61 23.48
N ILE A 29 -6.71 10.75 22.93
CA ILE A 29 -5.32 11.20 22.93
C ILE A 29 -4.93 11.75 24.29
N VAL A 30 -3.72 11.39 24.68
CA VAL A 30 -3.10 11.77 25.95
C VAL A 30 -1.77 12.46 25.70
N GLU A 31 -1.55 13.59 26.36
CA GLU A 31 -0.26 14.28 26.36
C GLU A 31 0.48 13.97 27.67
N PHE A 32 1.72 13.57 27.55
CA PHE A 32 2.65 13.39 28.67
C PHE A 32 3.70 14.48 28.67
N VAL A 33 4.00 14.99 29.86
CA VAL A 33 5.18 15.82 30.10
C VAL A 33 6.12 15.04 31.00
N VAL A 34 7.30 14.71 30.47
CA VAL A 34 8.33 13.93 31.15
C VAL A 34 9.48 14.83 31.63
N GLU A 35 10.45 14.25 32.33
CA GLU A 35 11.62 14.98 32.80
C GLU A 35 12.27 15.81 31.68
N GLY A 36 12.68 17.05 32.02
CA GLY A 36 13.23 17.98 31.02
C GLY A 36 12.18 18.71 30.18
N ASN A 37 10.90 18.65 30.57
CA ASN A 37 9.77 19.26 29.86
C ASN A 37 9.57 18.73 28.43
N THR A 38 10.03 17.51 28.17
CA THR A 38 9.78 16.82 26.89
C THR A 38 8.34 16.35 26.85
N LYS A 39 7.67 16.60 25.72
CA LYS A 39 6.31 16.15 25.48
C LYS A 39 6.31 14.84 24.72
N LYS A 40 5.42 13.95 25.13
CA LYS A 40 5.11 12.70 24.44
C LYS A 40 3.61 12.58 24.26
N MET A 41 3.18 11.82 23.27
CA MET A 41 1.78 11.56 23.01
C MET A 41 1.46 10.06 23.11
N GLY A 42 0.23 9.78 23.47
CA GLY A 42 -0.29 8.42 23.50
C GLY A 42 -1.79 8.40 23.28
N ARG A 43 -2.35 7.20 23.24
CA ARG A 43 -3.80 6.99 23.17
C ARG A 43 -4.24 5.95 24.18
N ILE A 44 -5.45 6.11 24.68
CA ILE A 44 -6.09 5.14 25.58
C ILE A 44 -6.55 3.95 24.73
N ILE A 45 -6.06 2.76 25.08
CA ILE A 45 -6.38 1.51 24.38
C ILE A 45 -7.29 0.59 25.17
N GLU A 46 -7.32 0.75 26.50
CA GLU A 46 -8.22 0.00 27.38
C GLU A 46 -8.61 0.85 28.60
N LEU A 47 -9.80 0.63 29.08
CA LEU A 47 -10.33 1.25 30.28
C LEU A 47 -10.92 0.19 31.21
N TYR A 48 -10.51 0.21 32.48
CA TYR A 48 -11.01 -0.67 33.55
C TYR A 48 -11.36 0.18 34.75
N GLU A 49 -12.63 0.31 35.08
CA GLU A 49 -13.09 1.11 36.24
C GLU A 49 -12.46 2.52 36.22
N ASP A 50 -11.46 2.75 37.07
CA ASP A 50 -10.70 4.00 37.17
C ASP A 50 -9.28 3.92 36.57
N LYS A 51 -8.97 2.87 35.81
CA LYS A 51 -7.65 2.66 35.18
C LYS A 51 -7.71 2.78 33.70
N ALA A 52 -6.72 3.48 33.13
CA ALA A 52 -6.52 3.58 31.69
C ALA A 52 -5.17 2.94 31.32
N ILE A 53 -5.18 2.06 30.31
CA ILE A 53 -3.95 1.60 29.65
C ILE A 53 -3.74 2.48 28.45
N ILE A 54 -2.58 3.11 28.39
CA ILE A 54 -2.24 4.11 27.38
C ILE A 54 -1.04 3.61 26.59
N GLN A 55 -1.15 3.64 25.30
CA GLN A 55 -0.09 3.32 24.35
C GLN A 55 0.65 4.61 23.98
N VAL A 56 1.95 4.68 24.34
CA VAL A 56 2.79 5.87 24.09
C VAL A 56 3.41 5.77 22.71
N PHE A 57 3.23 6.79 21.87
CA PHE A 57 3.67 6.77 20.47
C PHE A 57 5.18 6.81 20.32
N GLU A 58 5.86 7.67 21.07
CA GLU A 58 7.31 7.84 21.01
C GLU A 58 8.06 6.87 21.95
N GLY A 59 7.35 5.89 22.51
CA GLY A 59 7.93 4.96 23.49
C GLY A 59 8.03 5.55 24.90
N THR A 60 8.28 4.68 25.87
CA THR A 60 8.26 5.02 27.30
C THR A 60 9.62 5.38 27.89
N GLU A 61 10.64 5.50 27.06
CA GLU A 61 11.97 5.92 27.50
C GLU A 61 11.94 7.28 28.22
N ASN A 62 12.67 7.40 29.31
CA ASN A 62 12.70 8.58 30.15
C ASN A 62 11.38 8.96 30.85
N MET A 63 10.39 8.06 30.87
CA MET A 63 9.17 8.24 31.66
C MET A 63 9.41 7.74 33.12
N SER A 64 8.94 8.52 34.07
CA SER A 64 9.04 8.21 35.51
C SER A 64 7.67 7.89 36.07
N LEU A 65 7.59 6.86 36.91
CA LEU A 65 6.37 6.54 37.66
C LEU A 65 5.90 7.69 38.57
N ASN A 66 6.81 8.51 39.07
CA ASN A 66 6.47 9.55 40.03
C ASN A 66 6.33 10.95 39.44
N ASN A 67 7.06 11.24 38.35
CA ASN A 67 7.22 12.61 37.82
C ASN A 67 6.64 12.83 36.41
N THR A 68 5.95 11.84 35.88
CA THR A 68 5.26 12.01 34.60
C THR A 68 3.91 12.70 34.79
N HIS A 69 3.71 13.81 34.12
CA HIS A 69 2.43 14.50 34.10
C HIS A 69 1.62 14.05 32.89
N THR A 70 0.36 13.71 33.11
CA THR A 70 -0.55 13.17 32.08
C THR A 70 -1.77 14.06 31.96
N LYS A 71 -2.09 14.47 30.72
CA LYS A 71 -3.26 15.28 30.40
C LYS A 71 -4.09 14.62 29.33
N LEU A 72 -5.37 14.42 29.60
CA LEU A 72 -6.33 13.93 28.62
C LEU A 72 -6.76 15.06 27.69
N SER A 73 -6.83 14.79 26.39
CA SER A 73 -7.15 15.81 25.39
C SER A 73 -8.65 16.05 25.17
N GLY A 74 -9.47 15.04 25.47
CA GLY A 74 -10.90 15.07 25.20
C GLY A 74 -11.29 14.76 23.75
N HIS A 75 -10.35 14.29 22.93
CA HIS A 75 -10.61 13.92 21.54
C HIS A 75 -9.69 12.77 21.08
N PRO A 76 -10.09 11.98 20.06
CA PRO A 76 -9.22 10.98 19.46
C PRO A 76 -8.07 11.66 18.70
N MET A 77 -7.17 10.85 18.12
CA MET A 77 -6.08 11.40 17.31
C MET A 77 -6.63 12.06 16.03
N GLU A 78 -6.24 13.31 15.83
CA GLU A 78 -6.64 14.13 14.71
C GLU A 78 -5.42 14.69 13.97
N ILE A 79 -5.58 14.90 12.67
CA ILE A 79 -4.61 15.59 11.83
C ILE A 79 -5.25 16.81 11.17
N ALA A 80 -4.52 17.90 11.10
CA ALA A 80 -4.92 19.07 10.30
C ALA A 80 -4.81 18.72 8.82
N VAL A 81 -5.85 19.01 8.04
CA VAL A 81 -5.90 18.73 6.60
C VAL A 81 -6.05 20.01 5.79
N SER A 82 -5.38 20.05 4.66
CA SER A 82 -5.40 21.17 3.71
C SER A 82 -4.87 20.67 2.36
N PRO A 83 -5.27 21.28 1.23
CA PRO A 83 -4.62 21.01 -0.06
C PRO A 83 -3.12 21.30 -0.08
N GLU A 84 -2.65 22.15 0.84
CA GLU A 84 -1.22 22.47 1.00
C GLU A 84 -0.35 21.30 1.49
N MET A 85 -0.97 20.19 1.89
CA MET A 85 -0.23 18.97 2.25
C MET A 85 0.45 18.30 1.05
N LEU A 86 -0.02 18.56 -0.16
CA LEU A 86 0.68 18.10 -1.37
C LEU A 86 2.05 18.79 -1.48
N GLY A 87 3.05 18.02 -1.80
CA GLY A 87 4.43 18.47 -1.83
C GLY A 87 5.15 18.45 -0.47
N ARG A 88 4.46 18.07 0.60
CA ARG A 88 4.99 18.06 1.95
C ARG A 88 5.43 16.65 2.40
N THR A 89 6.37 16.63 3.32
CA THR A 89 6.87 15.40 3.95
C THR A 89 6.66 15.46 5.46
N PHE A 90 6.06 14.39 6.00
CA PHE A 90 5.71 14.25 7.39
C PHE A 90 6.33 12.98 8.00
N ASN A 91 6.44 12.97 9.32
CA ASN A 91 6.74 11.72 10.04
C ASN A 91 5.52 10.79 10.11
N GLY A 92 5.67 9.65 10.79
CA GLY A 92 4.62 8.63 10.89
C GLY A 92 3.33 9.06 11.58
N ILE A 93 3.34 10.13 12.34
CA ILE A 93 2.16 10.70 13.02
C ILE A 93 1.66 12.01 12.41
N GLY A 94 2.19 12.38 11.25
CA GLY A 94 1.73 13.56 10.51
C GLY A 94 2.36 14.89 10.94
N GLN A 95 3.47 14.87 11.66
CA GLN A 95 4.24 16.08 11.97
C GLN A 95 5.19 16.40 10.82
N PRO A 96 5.28 17.65 10.34
CA PRO A 96 6.19 18.03 9.27
C PRO A 96 7.65 17.77 9.62
N ILE A 97 8.41 17.23 8.66
CA ILE A 97 9.86 16.99 8.77
C ILE A 97 10.66 17.61 7.61
N ASP A 98 10.03 18.49 6.86
CA ASP A 98 10.57 19.17 5.67
C ASP A 98 11.01 20.61 5.95
N ASP A 99 11.06 21.03 7.20
CA ASP A 99 11.43 22.38 7.66
C ASP A 99 10.54 23.52 7.12
N LEU A 100 9.37 23.20 6.57
CA LEU A 100 8.42 24.17 6.04
C LEU A 100 7.35 24.63 7.04
N GLY A 101 7.46 24.16 8.27
CA GLY A 101 6.53 24.49 9.35
C GLY A 101 5.21 23.72 9.35
N PRO A 102 4.34 23.97 10.33
CA PRO A 102 3.08 23.26 10.47
C PRO A 102 2.09 23.61 9.35
N ILE A 103 1.15 22.72 9.09
CA ILE A 103 0.02 22.99 8.19
C ILE A 103 -0.90 24.02 8.85
N SER A 104 -1.13 25.13 8.16
CA SER A 104 -1.99 26.21 8.64
C SER A 104 -3.45 25.89 8.27
N SER A 105 -4.09 25.06 9.06
CA SER A 105 -5.50 24.72 8.89
C SER A 105 -6.19 24.50 10.23
N ASN A 106 -7.43 25.00 10.33
CA ASN A 106 -8.32 24.70 11.46
C ASN A 106 -9.18 23.46 11.19
N ASP A 107 -9.10 22.92 10.00
CA ASP A 107 -9.84 21.71 9.60
C ASP A 107 -9.08 20.48 10.06
N ARG A 108 -9.66 19.75 10.99
CA ARG A 108 -9.05 18.57 11.62
C ARG A 108 -9.90 17.34 11.37
N ARG A 109 -9.25 16.23 11.13
CA ARG A 109 -9.90 14.94 10.90
C ARG A 109 -9.37 13.88 11.85
N ASP A 110 -10.28 13.07 12.35
CA ASP A 110 -9.96 11.83 13.07
C ASP A 110 -9.23 10.85 12.14
N VAL A 111 -8.05 10.39 12.55
CA VAL A 111 -7.23 9.48 11.74
C VAL A 111 -7.85 8.09 11.59
N ASN A 112 -8.78 7.69 12.46
CA ASN A 112 -9.51 6.43 12.30
C ASN A 112 -10.50 6.48 11.14
N GLY A 113 -10.86 7.66 10.67
CA GLY A 113 -11.80 7.86 9.59
C GLY A 113 -13.23 7.46 9.96
N LEU A 114 -14.12 7.62 9.02
CA LEU A 114 -15.48 7.11 9.13
C LEU A 114 -15.60 5.90 8.19
N PRO A 115 -16.20 4.81 8.64
CA PRO A 115 -16.49 3.68 7.76
C PRO A 115 -17.30 4.17 6.55
N LEU A 116 -16.84 3.86 5.36
CA LEU A 116 -17.60 4.15 4.15
C LEU A 116 -18.89 3.33 4.18
N ASN A 117 -20.02 4.02 4.22
CA ASN A 117 -21.31 3.35 4.16
C ASN A 117 -21.42 2.57 2.84
N PRO A 118 -21.60 1.24 2.87
CA PRO A 118 -21.67 0.41 1.66
C PRO A 118 -22.72 0.90 0.66
N VAL A 119 -23.83 1.47 1.13
CA VAL A 119 -24.89 2.02 0.27
C VAL A 119 -24.44 3.26 -0.50
N ARG A 120 -23.45 3.98 -0.01
CA ARG A 120 -22.88 5.17 -0.66
C ARG A 120 -21.69 4.87 -1.53
N ARG A 121 -21.21 3.63 -1.57
CA ARG A 121 -20.12 3.22 -2.45
C ARG A 121 -20.61 3.13 -3.89
N GLU A 122 -19.85 3.69 -4.79
CA GLU A 122 -20.00 3.45 -6.23
C GLU A 122 -19.09 2.30 -6.66
N TYR A 123 -19.55 1.57 -7.67
CA TYR A 123 -18.76 0.48 -8.22
C TYR A 123 -17.55 1.05 -8.98
N PRO A 124 -16.32 0.57 -8.71
CA PRO A 124 -15.12 1.05 -9.36
C PRO A 124 -15.15 0.83 -10.87
N ARG A 125 -14.82 1.88 -11.61
CA ARG A 125 -14.69 1.90 -13.08
C ARG A 125 -13.56 2.83 -13.45
N ASN A 126 -13.13 2.77 -14.70
CA ASN A 126 -11.95 3.47 -15.20
C ASN A 126 -10.65 2.95 -14.58
N TYR A 127 -9.59 3.08 -15.31
CA TYR A 127 -8.27 2.63 -14.87
C TYR A 127 -7.38 3.79 -14.44
N ILE A 128 -6.33 3.43 -13.69
CA ILE A 128 -5.18 4.29 -13.43
C ILE A 128 -4.01 3.69 -14.22
N ARG A 129 -3.38 4.48 -15.07
CA ARG A 129 -2.20 4.07 -15.81
C ARG A 129 -0.97 4.14 -14.90
N THR A 130 -0.24 3.05 -14.79
CA THR A 130 1.01 2.99 -14.02
C THR A 130 2.26 3.17 -14.90
N GLY A 131 2.12 3.02 -16.20
CA GLY A 131 3.22 3.00 -17.15
C GLY A 131 4.01 1.68 -17.17
N ILE A 132 3.56 0.69 -16.44
CA ILE A 132 4.13 -0.65 -16.34
C ILE A 132 3.25 -1.63 -17.13
N SER A 133 3.79 -2.21 -18.21
CA SER A 133 3.00 -3.06 -19.12
C SER A 133 2.38 -4.26 -18.44
N ALA A 134 3.11 -4.95 -17.57
CA ALA A 134 2.61 -6.11 -16.85
C ALA A 134 1.43 -5.77 -15.92
N ILE A 135 1.36 -4.54 -15.41
CA ILE A 135 0.23 -4.06 -14.60
C ILE A 135 -0.87 -3.56 -15.53
N ASP A 136 -0.60 -2.59 -16.38
CA ASP A 136 -1.61 -1.92 -17.20
C ASP A 136 -2.28 -2.89 -18.19
N GLY A 137 -1.53 -3.82 -18.75
CA GLY A 137 -2.04 -4.78 -19.74
C GLY A 137 -2.72 -6.02 -19.16
N LEU A 138 -2.25 -6.54 -18.04
CA LEU A 138 -2.66 -7.87 -17.54
C LEU A 138 -3.27 -7.85 -16.14
N THR A 139 -3.00 -6.84 -15.34
CA THR A 139 -3.55 -6.67 -13.98
C THR A 139 -3.94 -5.22 -13.75
N THR A 140 -4.72 -4.67 -14.67
CA THR A 140 -5.06 -3.24 -14.72
C THR A 140 -5.61 -2.73 -13.39
N LEU A 141 -5.03 -1.64 -12.91
CA LEU A 141 -5.44 -0.95 -11.69
C LEU A 141 -6.67 -0.08 -11.97
N ILE A 142 -7.73 -0.30 -11.22
CA ILE A 142 -9.00 0.41 -11.38
C ILE A 142 -9.15 1.46 -10.27
N ARG A 143 -9.69 2.62 -10.60
CA ARG A 143 -9.95 3.70 -9.62
C ARG A 143 -10.85 3.22 -8.50
N GLY A 144 -10.43 3.43 -7.27
CA GLY A 144 -11.16 2.97 -6.08
C GLY A 144 -10.85 1.53 -5.66
N GLN A 145 -9.98 0.84 -6.38
CA GLN A 145 -9.53 -0.52 -6.08
C GLN A 145 -8.45 -0.53 -4.99
N LYS A 146 -8.35 -1.63 -4.29
CA LYS A 146 -7.22 -2.01 -3.47
C LYS A 146 -6.52 -3.21 -4.10
N LEU A 147 -5.36 -2.96 -4.72
CA LEU A 147 -4.56 -3.95 -5.43
C LEU A 147 -3.18 -4.04 -4.79
N PRO A 148 -2.91 -5.06 -3.96
CA PRO A 148 -1.63 -5.20 -3.30
C PRO A 148 -0.53 -5.71 -4.22
N ILE A 149 0.71 -5.34 -3.90
CA ILE A 149 1.92 -5.91 -4.48
C ILE A 149 2.53 -6.87 -3.45
N PHE A 150 2.59 -8.14 -3.78
CA PHE A 150 3.22 -9.17 -2.98
C PHE A 150 4.68 -9.31 -3.41
N SER A 151 5.56 -8.83 -2.57
CA SER A 151 7.01 -8.86 -2.78
C SER A 151 7.71 -9.86 -1.85
N GLY A 152 9.00 -9.90 -1.90
CA GLY A 152 9.87 -10.66 -1.03
C GLY A 152 11.09 -9.84 -0.63
N ASN A 153 11.79 -10.29 0.40
CA ASN A 153 12.97 -9.60 0.88
C ASN A 153 14.06 -9.56 -0.22
N GLY A 154 14.58 -8.36 -0.47
CA GLY A 154 15.59 -8.12 -1.50
C GLY A 154 15.07 -8.00 -2.94
N LEU A 155 13.78 -8.14 -3.18
CA LEU A 155 13.17 -7.85 -4.48
C LEU A 155 13.01 -6.33 -4.70
N PRO A 156 12.95 -5.85 -5.96
CA PRO A 156 13.00 -4.43 -6.28
C PRO A 156 11.63 -3.74 -6.15
N HIS A 157 10.87 -4.00 -5.07
CA HIS A 157 9.56 -3.38 -4.86
C HIS A 157 9.64 -1.88 -4.57
N ASP A 158 10.73 -1.40 -3.95
CA ASP A 158 10.92 0.03 -3.72
C ASP A 158 11.14 0.79 -5.04
N GLN A 159 11.95 0.24 -5.94
CA GLN A 159 12.16 0.79 -7.28
C GLN A 159 10.89 0.80 -8.10
N LEU A 160 10.10 -0.27 -8.02
CA LEU A 160 8.80 -0.36 -8.70
C LEU A 160 7.81 0.67 -8.13
N ALA A 161 7.72 0.80 -6.82
CA ALA A 161 6.87 1.80 -6.18
C ALA A 161 7.26 3.22 -6.60
N ALA A 162 8.54 3.55 -6.59
CA ALA A 162 9.03 4.85 -7.01
C ALA A 162 8.74 5.13 -8.50
N GLN A 163 8.89 4.14 -9.36
CA GLN A 163 8.55 4.25 -10.78
C GLN A 163 7.05 4.49 -10.98
N ILE A 164 6.19 3.78 -10.29
CA ILE A 164 4.74 3.98 -10.35
C ILE A 164 4.36 5.39 -9.90
N VAL A 165 4.91 5.89 -8.79
CA VAL A 165 4.65 7.26 -8.33
C VAL A 165 5.03 8.30 -9.38
N LYS A 166 6.16 8.13 -10.06
CA LYS A 166 6.61 9.05 -11.11
C LYS A 166 5.74 9.00 -12.36
N GLN A 167 5.19 7.85 -12.71
CA GLN A 167 4.55 7.58 -14.00
C GLN A 167 3.03 7.54 -13.94
N ALA A 168 2.43 7.29 -12.77
CA ALA A 168 1.01 7.11 -12.63
C ALA A 168 0.22 8.35 -13.08
N SER A 169 -0.86 8.12 -13.81
CA SER A 169 -1.76 9.15 -14.31
C SER A 169 -3.15 8.57 -14.60
N LEU A 170 -4.09 9.46 -14.89
CA LEU A 170 -5.46 9.08 -15.29
C LEU A 170 -5.61 8.88 -16.81
N GLY A 171 -4.52 8.99 -17.57
CA GLY A 171 -4.51 9.02 -19.03
C GLY A 171 -4.30 10.45 -19.56
N ASP A 172 -4.15 10.57 -20.87
CA ASP A 172 -3.70 11.83 -21.50
C ASP A 172 -4.86 12.82 -21.80
N ASP A 173 -6.12 12.38 -21.71
CA ASP A 173 -7.30 13.14 -22.18
C ASP A 173 -8.27 13.55 -21.05
N THR A 174 -7.80 13.82 -19.86
CA THR A 174 -8.66 14.19 -18.74
C THR A 174 -8.17 15.46 -18.03
N ASP A 175 -9.11 16.33 -17.67
CA ASP A 175 -8.88 17.50 -16.83
C ASP A 175 -9.03 17.18 -15.34
N GLU A 176 -9.22 15.90 -14.98
CA GLU A 176 -9.35 15.46 -13.59
C GLU A 176 -8.01 15.54 -12.86
N GLU A 177 -8.06 15.97 -11.60
CA GLU A 177 -6.86 16.09 -10.78
C GLU A 177 -6.44 14.74 -10.19
N PHE A 178 -5.14 14.46 -10.24
CA PHE A 178 -4.51 13.25 -9.73
C PHE A 178 -3.35 13.60 -8.79
N ALA A 179 -3.24 12.87 -7.69
CA ALA A 179 -2.10 12.98 -6.78
C ALA A 179 -1.82 11.64 -6.08
N VAL A 180 -0.68 11.57 -5.43
CA VAL A 180 -0.23 10.39 -4.70
C VAL A 180 -0.06 10.73 -3.22
N VAL A 181 -0.56 9.86 -2.35
CA VAL A 181 -0.22 9.83 -0.93
C VAL A 181 0.65 8.60 -0.68
N PHE A 182 1.85 8.83 -0.20
CA PHE A 182 2.85 7.80 0.03
C PHE A 182 3.09 7.62 1.53
N GLY A 183 2.82 6.42 2.05
CA GLY A 183 3.07 6.05 3.44
C GLY A 183 4.11 4.94 3.54
N ALA A 184 5.22 5.21 4.23
CA ALA A 184 6.27 4.24 4.48
C ALA A 184 6.32 3.87 5.95
N MET A 185 6.31 2.56 6.25
CA MET A 185 6.28 2.01 7.59
C MET A 185 7.48 1.10 7.84
N GLY A 186 8.31 1.49 8.79
CA GLY A 186 9.48 0.71 9.19
C GLY A 186 10.57 0.62 8.13
N VAL A 187 10.68 1.62 7.26
CA VAL A 187 11.69 1.64 6.21
C VAL A 187 13.04 2.12 6.73
N LYS A 188 14.11 1.65 6.11
CA LYS A 188 15.46 2.10 6.45
C LYS A 188 15.69 3.54 5.96
N HIS A 189 16.65 4.22 6.55
CA HIS A 189 17.02 5.60 6.18
C HIS A 189 17.38 5.73 4.70
N ASP A 190 18.19 4.83 4.19
CA ASP A 190 18.60 4.82 2.77
C ASP A 190 17.41 4.64 1.82
N VAL A 191 16.42 3.84 2.20
CA VAL A 191 15.19 3.66 1.44
C VAL A 191 14.32 4.94 1.47
N ALA A 192 14.16 5.56 2.63
CA ALA A 192 13.44 6.83 2.74
C ALA A 192 14.10 7.95 1.91
N ASP A 193 15.42 8.06 1.98
CA ASP A 193 16.20 9.01 1.19
C ASP A 193 16.10 8.73 -0.31
N PHE A 194 16.09 7.46 -0.70
CA PHE A 194 15.86 7.05 -2.09
C PHE A 194 14.52 7.57 -2.61
N PHE A 195 13.43 7.39 -1.89
CA PHE A 195 12.12 7.89 -2.31
C PHE A 195 12.07 9.42 -2.40
N ARG A 196 12.52 10.11 -1.37
CA ARG A 196 12.56 11.58 -1.34
C ARG A 196 13.33 12.15 -2.53
N LYS A 197 14.55 11.67 -2.73
CA LYS A 197 15.44 12.09 -3.80
C LYS A 197 14.86 11.79 -5.19
N THR A 198 14.31 10.60 -5.36
CA THR A 198 13.70 10.19 -6.62
C THR A 198 12.52 11.08 -7.00
N PHE A 199 11.68 11.46 -6.06
CA PHE A 199 10.53 12.32 -6.32
C PHE A 199 10.94 13.78 -6.58
N GLU A 200 11.93 14.30 -5.85
CA GLU A 200 12.49 15.62 -6.08
C GLU A 200 13.14 15.73 -7.47
N GLU A 201 14.00 14.80 -7.82
CA GLU A 201 14.72 14.78 -9.11
C GLU A 201 13.81 14.59 -10.32
N SER A 202 12.70 13.88 -10.16
CA SER A 202 11.73 13.65 -11.24
C SER A 202 10.70 14.75 -11.41
N GLY A 203 10.66 15.74 -10.51
CA GLY A 203 9.74 16.86 -10.57
C GLY A 203 8.29 16.54 -10.23
N VAL A 204 8.02 15.38 -9.58
CA VAL A 204 6.66 14.98 -9.16
C VAL A 204 6.36 15.33 -7.70
N SER A 205 7.31 15.91 -6.97
CA SER A 205 7.16 16.22 -5.53
C SER A 205 5.89 17.00 -5.21
N ASP A 206 5.52 17.96 -6.04
CA ASP A 206 4.34 18.81 -5.82
C ASP A 206 3.00 18.04 -5.83
N HIS A 207 3.00 16.83 -6.37
CA HIS A 207 1.84 15.95 -6.44
C HIS A 207 1.90 14.78 -5.45
N VAL A 208 2.88 14.78 -4.56
CA VAL A 208 3.10 13.69 -3.60
C VAL A 208 3.09 14.22 -2.18
N CYS A 209 2.25 13.64 -1.33
CA CYS A 209 2.29 13.83 0.11
C CYS A 209 2.90 12.59 0.75
N MET A 210 3.99 12.75 1.52
CA MET A 210 4.75 11.65 2.09
C MET A 210 4.60 11.58 3.61
N PHE A 211 4.39 10.37 4.12
CA PHE A 211 4.42 10.03 5.54
C PHE A 211 5.48 8.96 5.76
N LEU A 212 6.51 9.26 6.55
CA LEU A 212 7.67 8.41 6.73
C LEU A 212 7.82 7.96 8.20
N ASN A 213 7.64 6.67 8.43
CA ASN A 213 8.05 6.00 9.66
C ASN A 213 9.31 5.17 9.36
N LEU A 214 10.41 5.49 10.02
CA LEU A 214 11.69 4.82 9.82
C LEU A 214 11.80 3.56 10.70
N ALA A 215 12.72 2.68 10.35
CA ALA A 215 12.93 1.42 11.06
C ALA A 215 13.33 1.60 12.52
N ASN A 216 14.00 2.71 12.84
CA ASN A 216 14.40 3.10 14.21
C ASN A 216 13.39 4.01 14.91
N ASP A 217 12.31 4.42 14.24
CA ASP A 217 11.24 5.17 14.85
C ASP A 217 10.37 4.27 15.75
N PRO A 218 9.61 4.84 16.70
CA PRO A 218 8.76 4.08 17.58
C PRO A 218 7.77 3.16 16.85
N VAL A 219 7.63 1.95 17.36
CA VAL A 219 6.77 0.90 16.78
C VAL A 219 5.29 1.33 16.73
N VAL A 220 4.85 2.08 17.74
CA VAL A 220 3.45 2.52 17.82
C VAL A 220 3.10 3.54 16.75
N GLU A 221 4.02 4.42 16.38
CA GLU A 221 3.85 5.34 15.25
C GLU A 221 3.56 4.59 13.95
N ARG A 222 4.19 3.42 13.79
CA ARG A 222 4.03 2.55 12.62
C ARG A 222 2.60 2.06 12.44
N LEU A 223 1.86 1.85 13.53
CA LEU A 223 0.44 1.49 13.51
C LEU A 223 -0.47 2.65 13.09
N ILE A 224 -0.02 3.87 13.29
CA ILE A 224 -0.77 5.09 13.02
C ILE A 224 -0.53 5.59 11.59
N THR A 225 0.67 5.42 11.07
CA THR A 225 1.11 5.94 9.77
C THR A 225 0.13 5.66 8.63
N PRO A 226 -0.38 4.44 8.40
CA PRO A 226 -1.33 4.21 7.32
C PRO A 226 -2.68 4.91 7.56
N LYS A 227 -3.10 5.06 8.80
CA LYS A 227 -4.33 5.79 9.16
C LYS A 227 -4.23 7.28 8.83
N VAL A 228 -3.10 7.89 9.16
CA VAL A 228 -2.82 9.29 8.84
C VAL A 228 -2.78 9.51 7.31
N ALA A 229 -2.05 8.66 6.58
CA ALA A 229 -1.97 8.71 5.13
C ALA A 229 -3.35 8.60 4.47
N LEU A 230 -4.17 7.67 4.90
CA LEU A 230 -5.52 7.47 4.37
C LEU A 230 -6.48 8.61 4.72
N THR A 231 -6.34 9.21 5.90
CA THR A 231 -7.14 10.39 6.29
C THR A 231 -6.89 11.56 5.34
N VAL A 232 -5.64 11.83 5.02
CA VAL A 232 -5.28 12.86 4.04
C VAL A 232 -5.78 12.49 2.63
N ALA A 233 -5.63 11.25 2.23
CA ALA A 233 -6.12 10.76 0.94
C ALA A 233 -7.64 10.91 0.81
N GLU A 234 -8.40 10.56 1.83
CA GLU A 234 -9.85 10.72 1.87
C GLU A 234 -10.28 12.18 1.76
N TYR A 235 -9.62 13.08 2.48
CA TYR A 235 -9.87 14.50 2.39
C TYR A 235 -9.65 15.03 0.97
N LEU A 236 -8.49 14.73 0.38
CA LEU A 236 -8.16 15.18 -0.98
C LEU A 236 -9.10 14.57 -2.03
N ALA A 237 -9.51 13.31 -1.86
CA ALA A 237 -10.38 12.64 -2.80
C ALA A 237 -11.83 13.09 -2.68
N PHE A 238 -12.40 13.06 -1.48
CA PHE A 238 -13.85 13.20 -1.30
C PHE A 238 -14.30 14.65 -1.07
N GLU A 239 -13.43 15.52 -0.58
CA GLU A 239 -13.73 16.93 -0.39
C GLU A 239 -13.09 17.84 -1.44
N GLN A 240 -11.92 17.48 -1.97
CA GLN A 240 -11.23 18.23 -3.03
C GLN A 240 -11.43 17.63 -4.43
N ASN A 241 -12.21 16.57 -4.56
CA ASN A 241 -12.53 15.89 -5.84
C ASN A 241 -11.32 15.40 -6.65
N MET A 242 -10.27 14.99 -5.97
CA MET A 242 -9.06 14.45 -6.59
C MET A 242 -9.10 12.93 -6.68
N HIS A 243 -8.46 12.36 -7.70
CA HIS A 243 -8.18 10.93 -7.73
C HIS A 243 -6.83 10.67 -7.04
N ILE A 244 -6.88 10.01 -5.90
CA ILE A 244 -5.70 9.77 -5.05
C ILE A 244 -5.28 8.32 -5.15
N LEU A 245 -4.01 8.10 -5.53
CA LEU A 245 -3.34 6.82 -5.40
C LEU A 245 -2.58 6.79 -4.09
N VAL A 246 -2.93 5.86 -3.21
CA VAL A 246 -2.24 5.64 -1.94
C VAL A 246 -1.31 4.45 -2.07
N ILE A 247 -0.03 4.67 -1.82
CA ILE A 247 0.97 3.60 -1.75
C ILE A 247 1.39 3.45 -0.29
N LEU A 248 1.20 2.25 0.26
CA LEU A 248 1.59 1.90 1.63
C LEU A 248 2.65 0.81 1.59
N THR A 249 3.86 1.12 2.02
CA THR A 249 4.97 0.17 2.07
C THR A 249 5.67 0.25 3.44
N ASP A 250 5.92 -0.77 4.16
CA ASP A 250 5.66 -2.18 3.98
C ASP A 250 4.59 -2.65 4.96
N MET A 251 3.53 -3.28 4.46
CA MET A 251 2.43 -3.74 5.32
C MET A 251 2.84 -4.90 6.23
N THR A 252 3.91 -5.61 5.89
CA THR A 252 4.49 -6.61 6.79
C THR A 252 5.13 -5.96 8.00
N SER A 253 5.81 -4.83 7.85
CA SER A 253 6.33 -4.04 8.98
C SER A 253 5.21 -3.52 9.88
N PHE A 254 4.08 -3.13 9.30
CA PHE A 254 2.88 -2.76 10.05
C PHE A 254 2.35 -3.93 10.89
N ALA A 255 2.21 -5.12 10.30
CA ALA A 255 1.74 -6.31 11.00
C ALA A 255 2.73 -6.78 12.09
N GLU A 256 4.04 -6.67 11.85
CA GLU A 256 5.06 -6.96 12.86
C GLU A 256 5.01 -5.99 14.05
N ALA A 257 4.75 -4.71 13.79
CA ALA A 257 4.52 -3.72 14.84
C ALA A 257 3.30 -4.09 15.69
N MET A 258 2.24 -4.55 15.08
CA MET A 258 1.04 -5.03 15.77
C MET A 258 1.33 -6.26 16.64
N ARG A 259 2.11 -7.21 16.13
CA ARG A 259 2.55 -8.38 16.89
C ARG A 259 3.36 -7.99 18.11
N GLU A 260 4.29 -7.06 17.98
CA GLU A 260 5.13 -6.57 19.07
C GLU A 260 4.30 -5.89 20.18
N VAL A 261 3.37 -5.03 19.79
CA VAL A 261 2.48 -4.35 20.76
C VAL A 261 1.54 -5.33 21.43
N SER A 262 0.94 -6.27 20.70
CA SER A 262 0.10 -7.33 21.25
C SER A 262 0.85 -8.20 22.26
N SER A 263 2.09 -8.56 21.94
CA SER A 263 2.98 -9.30 22.86
C SER A 263 3.25 -8.52 24.14
N SER A 264 3.48 -7.22 24.04
CA SER A 264 3.71 -6.34 25.19
C SER A 264 2.49 -6.22 26.12
N LYS A 265 1.29 -6.35 25.56
CA LYS A 265 0.04 -6.43 26.34
C LYS A 265 -0.18 -7.78 27.00
N GLY A 266 0.57 -8.81 26.63
CA GLY A 266 0.36 -10.18 27.08
C GLY A 266 -0.88 -10.85 26.50
N GLU A 267 -1.34 -10.41 25.34
CA GLU A 267 -2.45 -11.03 24.60
C GLU A 267 -2.08 -12.44 24.14
N ILE A 268 -3.07 -13.32 24.09
CA ILE A 268 -2.88 -14.68 23.60
C ILE A 268 -2.62 -14.63 22.10
N PRO A 269 -1.46 -15.09 21.60
CA PRO A 269 -1.15 -15.04 20.19
C PRO A 269 -2.01 -16.02 19.38
N SER A 270 -2.36 -15.62 18.17
CA SER A 270 -3.00 -16.45 17.17
C SER A 270 -1.95 -17.04 16.21
N ARG A 271 -2.33 -17.34 14.98
CA ARG A 271 -1.47 -17.95 13.96
C ARG A 271 -0.16 -17.17 13.78
N LYS A 272 0.96 -17.86 13.88
CA LYS A 272 2.34 -17.33 13.78
C LYS A 272 2.66 -16.14 14.72
N GLY A 273 1.98 -16.07 15.86
CA GLY A 273 2.24 -15.04 16.88
C GLY A 273 1.56 -13.69 16.64
N TYR A 274 0.79 -13.53 15.57
CA TYR A 274 0.00 -12.32 15.33
C TYR A 274 -1.23 -12.29 16.23
N PRO A 275 -1.75 -11.10 16.58
CA PRO A 275 -2.99 -10.99 17.34
C PRO A 275 -4.18 -11.53 16.54
N GLY A 276 -5.20 -12.05 17.23
CA GLY A 276 -6.40 -12.58 16.60
C GLY A 276 -7.18 -11.55 15.77
N TYR A 277 -6.98 -10.26 16.07
CA TYR A 277 -7.61 -9.14 15.33
C TYR A 277 -6.79 -8.61 14.14
N LEU A 278 -5.73 -9.31 13.69
CA LEU A 278 -4.93 -8.88 12.53
C LEU A 278 -5.81 -8.65 11.28
N TYR A 279 -6.75 -9.55 11.02
CA TYR A 279 -7.69 -9.40 9.90
C TYR A 279 -8.48 -8.10 10.00
N SER A 280 -9.09 -7.82 11.14
CA SER A 280 -9.92 -6.62 11.36
C SER A 280 -9.10 -5.34 11.21
N GLU A 281 -7.89 -5.31 11.70
CA GLU A 281 -7.00 -4.14 11.57
C GLU A 281 -6.56 -3.90 10.13
N LEU A 282 -6.19 -4.95 9.38
CA LEU A 282 -5.90 -4.84 7.96
C LEU A 282 -7.13 -4.40 7.17
N ALA A 283 -8.31 -4.97 7.47
CA ALA A 283 -9.55 -4.59 6.83
C ALA A 283 -9.89 -3.10 7.09
N THR A 284 -9.69 -2.61 8.28
CA THR A 284 -9.89 -1.20 8.64
C THR A 284 -9.07 -0.25 7.75
N ILE A 285 -7.88 -0.66 7.35
CA ILE A 285 -7.02 0.12 6.45
C ILE A 285 -7.46 -0.06 4.99
N TYR A 286 -7.57 -1.28 4.51
CA TYR A 286 -7.84 -1.55 3.10
C TYR A 286 -9.24 -1.12 2.66
N GLU A 287 -10.25 -1.24 3.52
CA GLU A 287 -11.63 -0.84 3.24
C GLU A 287 -11.84 0.68 3.10
N ARG A 288 -10.82 1.48 3.37
CA ARG A 288 -10.85 2.93 3.16
C ARG A 288 -10.65 3.32 1.69
N ALA A 289 -10.27 2.40 0.81
CA ALA A 289 -10.27 2.61 -0.64
C ALA A 289 -11.70 2.61 -1.19
N GLY A 290 -11.98 3.39 -2.20
CA GLY A 290 -13.27 3.37 -2.88
C GLY A 290 -13.65 4.69 -3.54
N ILE A 291 -14.86 4.69 -4.09
CA ILE A 291 -15.55 5.83 -4.68
C ILE A 291 -16.85 6.02 -3.91
N VAL A 292 -17.18 7.26 -3.59
CA VAL A 292 -18.37 7.61 -2.80
C VAL A 292 -19.33 8.44 -3.64
N THR A 293 -20.61 8.09 -3.59
CA THR A 293 -21.69 8.83 -4.27
C THR A 293 -21.69 10.31 -3.87
N GLY A 294 -21.70 11.18 -4.85
CA GLY A 294 -21.69 12.63 -4.65
C GLY A 294 -20.29 13.24 -4.59
N SER A 295 -19.24 12.45 -4.60
CA SER A 295 -17.86 12.90 -4.80
C SER A 295 -17.37 12.52 -6.20
N LYS A 296 -16.56 13.38 -6.81
CA LYS A 296 -15.92 13.10 -8.10
C LYS A 296 -14.56 12.40 -7.95
N GLY A 297 -14.01 12.39 -6.74
CA GLY A 297 -12.72 11.81 -6.45
C GLY A 297 -12.78 10.30 -6.14
N SER A 298 -11.61 9.72 -5.97
CA SER A 298 -11.44 8.31 -5.58
C SER A 298 -10.22 8.11 -4.72
N VAL A 299 -10.27 7.10 -3.86
CA VAL A 299 -9.10 6.57 -3.13
C VAL A 299 -8.80 5.19 -3.66
N THR A 300 -7.63 5.04 -4.27
CA THR A 300 -7.11 3.77 -4.80
C THR A 300 -5.89 3.38 -3.99
N GLN A 301 -5.78 2.12 -3.58
CA GLN A 301 -4.64 1.65 -2.77
C GLN A 301 -3.79 0.65 -3.54
N LEU A 302 -2.47 0.83 -3.47
CA LEU A 302 -1.43 -0.15 -3.78
C LEU A 302 -0.65 -0.48 -2.50
N PRO A 303 -1.17 -1.35 -1.63
CA PRO A 303 -0.41 -1.81 -0.47
C PRO A 303 0.72 -2.73 -0.93
N ILE A 304 1.93 -2.48 -0.45
CA ILE A 304 3.09 -3.34 -0.73
C ILE A 304 3.41 -4.11 0.55
N LEU A 305 3.57 -5.41 0.42
CA LEU A 305 3.99 -6.28 1.50
C LEU A 305 5.14 -7.19 1.06
N THR A 306 5.98 -7.56 2.02
CA THR A 306 7.02 -8.57 1.84
C THR A 306 6.57 -9.89 2.45
N MET A 307 6.59 -10.96 1.65
CA MET A 307 6.23 -12.29 2.13
C MET A 307 7.41 -12.94 2.85
N PRO A 308 7.31 -13.25 4.15
CA PRO A 308 8.36 -13.99 4.83
C PRO A 308 8.62 -15.33 4.15
N ASN A 309 9.89 -15.60 3.81
CA ASN A 309 10.32 -16.79 3.06
C ASN A 309 9.64 -16.98 1.69
N ASP A 310 9.20 -15.91 1.06
CA ASP A 310 8.42 -15.92 -0.19
C ASP A 310 7.13 -16.78 -0.09
N ASP A 311 6.62 -16.97 1.12
CA ASP A 311 5.45 -17.82 1.39
C ASP A 311 4.14 -17.04 1.26
N ILE A 312 3.43 -17.23 0.16
CA ILE A 312 2.13 -16.60 -0.10
C ILE A 312 1.04 -17.09 0.87
N THR A 313 1.24 -18.21 1.54
CA THR A 313 0.31 -18.74 2.54
C THR A 313 0.53 -18.19 3.94
N HIS A 314 1.55 -17.33 4.12
CA HIS A 314 1.79 -16.61 5.37
C HIS A 314 0.57 -15.73 5.72
N PRO A 315 0.22 -15.53 7.00
CA PRO A 315 -0.97 -14.77 7.40
C PRO A 315 -1.12 -13.39 6.75
N ILE A 316 -0.04 -12.68 6.55
CA ILE A 316 -0.09 -11.32 5.98
C ILE A 316 -0.56 -11.31 4.52
N PRO A 317 0.09 -12.00 3.56
CA PRO A 317 -0.42 -12.07 2.20
C PRO A 317 -1.75 -12.82 2.10
N ASP A 318 -1.95 -13.88 2.90
CA ASP A 318 -3.18 -14.66 2.89
C ASP A 318 -4.40 -13.80 3.26
N LEU A 319 -4.36 -13.09 4.39
CA LEU A 319 -5.43 -12.19 4.83
C LEU A 319 -5.60 -10.99 3.90
N THR A 320 -4.52 -10.41 3.42
CA THR A 320 -4.55 -9.32 2.44
C THR A 320 -5.27 -9.75 1.16
N GLY A 321 -5.01 -10.96 0.67
CA GLY A 321 -5.67 -11.52 -0.50
C GLY A 321 -7.18 -11.71 -0.32
N TYR A 322 -7.66 -11.99 0.88
CA TYR A 322 -9.09 -12.07 1.19
C TYR A 322 -9.80 -10.71 1.21
N ILE A 323 -9.11 -9.67 1.66
CA ILE A 323 -9.70 -8.34 1.83
C ILE A 323 -9.69 -7.55 0.53
N THR A 324 -8.68 -7.74 -0.31
CA THR A 324 -8.40 -6.93 -1.50
C THR A 324 -8.96 -7.55 -2.79
N GLU A 325 -8.91 -6.81 -3.90
CA GLU A 325 -9.47 -7.24 -5.18
C GLU A 325 -8.39 -7.74 -6.16
N GLY A 326 -7.51 -8.59 -5.69
CA GLY A 326 -6.45 -9.21 -6.49
C GLY A 326 -5.07 -9.02 -5.89
N GLN A 327 -4.05 -9.26 -6.66
CA GLN A 327 -2.64 -9.06 -6.28
C GLN A 327 -1.72 -9.00 -7.51
N VAL A 328 -0.63 -8.29 -7.36
CA VAL A 328 0.53 -8.33 -8.27
C VAL A 328 1.67 -9.00 -7.52
N VAL A 329 2.17 -10.12 -8.05
CA VAL A 329 3.18 -10.94 -7.37
C VAL A 329 4.55 -10.73 -8.01
N LEU A 330 5.55 -10.38 -7.22
CA LEU A 330 6.94 -10.34 -7.66
C LEU A 330 7.60 -11.72 -7.47
N ASP A 331 8.41 -12.11 -8.43
CA ASP A 331 9.04 -13.43 -8.52
C ASP A 331 10.57 -13.32 -8.39
N ARG A 332 11.11 -14.12 -7.51
CA ARG A 332 12.56 -14.16 -7.28
C ARG A 332 13.33 -14.78 -8.44
N ASN A 333 12.76 -15.73 -9.16
CA ASN A 333 13.39 -16.35 -10.32
C ASN A 333 13.53 -15.36 -11.47
N LEU A 334 12.47 -14.59 -11.76
CA LEU A 334 12.54 -13.51 -12.76
C LEU A 334 13.57 -12.44 -12.37
N HIS A 335 13.62 -12.09 -11.09
CA HIS A 335 14.65 -11.17 -10.59
C HIS A 335 16.07 -11.72 -10.77
N GLY A 336 16.26 -13.01 -10.50
CA GLY A 336 17.54 -13.70 -10.73
C GLY A 336 17.95 -13.75 -12.20
N GLN A 337 16.98 -13.71 -13.12
CA GLN A 337 17.20 -13.60 -14.57
C GLN A 337 17.36 -12.15 -15.06
N ALA A 338 17.47 -11.19 -14.15
CA ALA A 338 17.58 -9.77 -14.44
C ALA A 338 16.36 -9.17 -15.18
N VAL A 339 15.20 -9.76 -15.04
CA VAL A 339 13.94 -9.20 -15.53
C VAL A 339 13.44 -8.17 -14.51
N TYR A 340 13.24 -6.93 -14.95
CA TYR A 340 12.68 -5.86 -14.14
C TYR A 340 11.53 -5.16 -14.88
N PRO A 341 10.37 -4.90 -14.23
CA PRO A 341 9.99 -5.43 -12.90
C PRO A 341 9.74 -6.94 -12.96
N PRO A 342 10.14 -7.71 -11.93
CA PRO A 342 10.02 -9.17 -11.95
C PRO A 342 8.60 -9.63 -11.59
N ILE A 343 7.60 -9.20 -12.36
CA ILE A 343 6.20 -9.51 -12.11
C ILE A 343 5.87 -10.89 -12.67
N SER A 344 5.44 -11.78 -11.78
CA SER A 344 4.93 -13.10 -12.15
C SER A 344 3.47 -12.99 -12.60
N ILE A 345 3.22 -13.28 -13.87
CA ILE A 345 1.90 -13.07 -14.47
C ILE A 345 0.85 -14.07 -13.98
N LEU A 346 1.21 -15.36 -13.87
CA LEU A 346 0.23 -16.41 -13.60
C LEU A 346 -0.46 -16.29 -12.23
N PRO A 347 0.24 -15.98 -11.12
CA PRO A 347 -0.43 -15.78 -9.82
C PRO A 347 -0.99 -14.37 -9.65
N SER A 348 -0.72 -13.45 -10.57
CA SER A 348 -1.19 -12.06 -10.50
C SER A 348 -2.55 -11.92 -11.17
N LEU A 349 -3.43 -11.13 -10.55
CA LEU A 349 -4.74 -10.83 -11.12
C LEU A 349 -5.31 -9.52 -10.55
N SER A 350 -6.16 -8.86 -11.30
CA SER A 350 -7.01 -7.76 -10.85
C SER A 350 -8.47 -8.13 -11.09
N ARG A 351 -9.22 -8.34 -10.01
CA ARG A 351 -10.62 -8.78 -10.10
C ARG A 351 -11.56 -7.75 -10.70
N LEU A 352 -11.21 -6.48 -10.64
CA LEU A 352 -12.00 -5.37 -11.18
C LEU A 352 -11.59 -4.99 -12.61
N MET A 353 -10.55 -5.59 -13.16
CA MET A 353 -9.97 -5.24 -14.44
C MET A 353 -11.02 -5.19 -15.56
N LYS A 354 -11.87 -6.20 -15.67
CA LYS A 354 -12.89 -6.33 -16.70
C LYS A 354 -13.90 -5.17 -16.74
N ASP A 355 -14.08 -4.47 -15.63
CA ASP A 355 -15.05 -3.38 -15.49
C ASP A 355 -14.44 -1.99 -15.80
N GLY A 356 -13.14 -1.93 -16.03
CA GLY A 356 -12.41 -0.69 -16.31
C GLY A 356 -11.54 -0.73 -17.56
N ILE A 357 -11.67 -1.75 -18.42
CA ILE A 357 -10.96 -1.89 -19.68
C ILE A 357 -11.93 -2.14 -20.83
N GLY A 358 -11.43 -2.04 -22.06
CA GLY A 358 -12.21 -2.25 -23.27
C GLY A 358 -12.71 -0.96 -23.87
N GLU A 359 -13.77 -1.04 -24.68
CA GLU A 359 -14.37 0.11 -25.37
C GLU A 359 -14.81 1.19 -24.38
N GLY A 360 -14.38 2.42 -24.64
CA GLY A 360 -14.68 3.58 -23.78
C GLY A 360 -13.73 3.79 -22.59
N TYR A 361 -12.83 2.84 -22.31
CA TYR A 361 -11.85 2.93 -21.24
C TYR A 361 -10.41 2.83 -21.74
N THR A 362 -10.06 1.70 -22.35
CA THR A 362 -8.74 1.46 -22.95
C THR A 362 -8.87 1.28 -24.46
N ARG A 363 -8.89 0.04 -24.92
CA ARG A 363 -9.11 -0.31 -26.33
C ARG A 363 -9.98 -1.57 -26.40
N GLU A 364 -10.81 -1.68 -27.42
CA GLU A 364 -11.81 -2.73 -27.56
C GLU A 364 -11.22 -4.15 -27.42
N ASP A 365 -10.02 -4.36 -27.96
CA ASP A 365 -9.32 -5.65 -27.95
C ASP A 365 -8.58 -6.00 -26.65
N HIS A 366 -8.58 -5.11 -25.65
CA HIS A 366 -7.74 -5.26 -24.47
C HIS A 366 -8.03 -6.56 -23.69
N GLN A 367 -9.32 -6.89 -23.47
CA GLN A 367 -9.69 -8.08 -22.69
C GLN A 367 -9.25 -9.38 -23.40
N ASP A 368 -9.49 -9.46 -24.71
CA ASP A 368 -9.14 -10.64 -25.50
C ASP A 368 -7.62 -10.82 -25.59
N LEU A 369 -6.92 -9.72 -25.82
CA LEU A 369 -5.45 -9.70 -25.81
C LEU A 369 -4.88 -10.16 -24.48
N ALA A 370 -5.40 -9.64 -23.36
CA ALA A 370 -4.95 -10.04 -22.02
C ALA A 370 -5.20 -11.53 -21.76
N ASN A 371 -6.38 -12.03 -22.10
CA ASN A 371 -6.72 -13.45 -21.99
C ASN A 371 -5.79 -14.34 -22.83
N GLN A 372 -5.49 -13.92 -24.06
CA GLN A 372 -4.60 -14.66 -24.95
C GLN A 372 -3.16 -14.66 -24.48
N LEU A 373 -2.64 -13.53 -24.01
CA LEU A 373 -1.28 -13.44 -23.44
C LEU A 373 -1.15 -14.33 -22.20
N PHE A 374 -2.13 -14.30 -21.32
CA PHE A 374 -2.15 -15.15 -20.14
C PHE A 374 -2.18 -16.64 -20.51
N SER A 375 -3.04 -17.03 -21.43
CA SER A 375 -3.13 -18.41 -21.92
C SER A 375 -1.83 -18.86 -22.58
N ALA A 376 -1.25 -18.05 -23.43
CA ALA A 376 0.01 -18.35 -24.10
C ALA A 376 1.16 -18.50 -23.10
N TYR A 377 1.24 -17.63 -22.10
CA TYR A 377 2.28 -17.71 -21.08
C TYR A 377 2.11 -18.95 -20.16
N ALA A 378 0.89 -19.38 -19.89
CA ALA A 378 0.63 -20.64 -19.19
C ALA A 378 1.18 -21.84 -19.97
N LYS A 379 0.98 -21.88 -21.28
CA LYS A 379 1.54 -22.93 -22.18
C LYS A 379 3.06 -22.91 -22.25
N VAL A 380 3.70 -21.74 -22.07
CA VAL A 380 5.18 -21.64 -21.92
C VAL A 380 5.66 -22.46 -20.72
N GLY A 381 4.97 -22.37 -19.59
CA GLY A 381 5.29 -23.19 -18.42
C GLY A 381 5.21 -24.69 -18.68
N GLU A 382 4.18 -25.13 -19.41
CA GLU A 382 4.04 -26.54 -19.83
C GLU A 382 5.17 -26.98 -20.73
N ALA A 383 5.55 -26.17 -21.74
CA ALA A 383 6.65 -26.46 -22.65
C ALA A 383 7.99 -26.52 -21.92
N ARG A 384 8.24 -25.63 -20.95
CA ARG A 384 9.44 -25.64 -20.11
C ARG A 384 9.53 -26.90 -19.24
N ASN A 385 8.41 -27.30 -18.65
CA ASN A 385 8.34 -28.54 -17.86
C ASN A 385 8.65 -29.76 -18.74
N LEU A 386 8.09 -29.82 -19.93
CA LEU A 386 8.38 -30.89 -20.89
C LEU A 386 9.83 -30.89 -21.30
N ALA A 387 10.40 -29.72 -21.62
CA ALA A 387 11.82 -29.58 -21.99
C ALA A 387 12.76 -30.06 -20.89
N SER A 388 12.41 -29.85 -19.62
CA SER A 388 13.20 -30.33 -18.48
C SER A 388 13.26 -31.86 -18.36
N VAL A 389 12.28 -32.56 -18.93
CA VAL A 389 12.18 -34.03 -18.89
C VAL A 389 12.81 -34.68 -20.11
N ILE A 390 12.50 -34.20 -21.32
CA ILE A 390 12.91 -34.84 -22.57
C ILE A 390 14.05 -34.10 -23.31
N GLY A 391 14.39 -32.90 -22.88
CA GLY A 391 15.34 -32.01 -23.56
C GLY A 391 14.69 -31.10 -24.61
N GLU A 392 15.27 -29.94 -24.84
CA GLU A 392 14.72 -28.95 -25.79
C GLU A 392 14.73 -29.45 -27.24
N ASP A 393 15.74 -30.25 -27.61
CA ASP A 393 15.89 -30.77 -28.97
C ASP A 393 14.74 -31.72 -29.37
N GLU A 394 14.18 -32.42 -28.41
CA GLU A 394 13.08 -33.39 -28.61
C GLU A 394 11.68 -32.75 -28.57
N LEU A 395 11.58 -31.44 -28.32
CA LEU A 395 10.31 -30.75 -28.31
C LEU A 395 9.69 -30.68 -29.70
N SER A 396 8.35 -30.64 -29.74
CA SER A 396 7.61 -30.37 -30.97
C SER A 396 7.91 -28.95 -31.48
N PRO A 397 7.75 -28.69 -32.79
CA PRO A 397 7.95 -27.35 -33.34
C PRO A 397 7.09 -26.28 -32.63
N ILE A 398 5.89 -26.65 -32.21
CA ILE A 398 5.00 -25.71 -31.50
C ILE A 398 5.52 -25.40 -30.10
N ASP A 399 6.00 -26.40 -29.36
CA ASP A 399 6.58 -26.20 -28.04
C ASP A 399 7.82 -25.30 -28.09
N LYS A 400 8.66 -25.47 -29.12
CA LYS A 400 9.80 -24.58 -29.38
C LYS A 400 9.36 -23.12 -29.63
N LYS A 401 8.24 -22.92 -30.33
CA LYS A 401 7.64 -21.60 -30.53
C LYS A 401 7.17 -20.98 -29.21
N TYR A 402 6.60 -21.76 -28.32
CA TYR A 402 6.21 -21.27 -26.99
C TYR A 402 7.42 -20.91 -26.12
N LEU A 403 8.53 -21.64 -26.22
CA LEU A 403 9.76 -21.27 -25.52
C LEU A 403 10.31 -19.93 -26.03
N GLU A 404 10.31 -19.73 -27.34
CA GLU A 404 10.71 -18.45 -27.95
C GLU A 404 9.79 -17.30 -27.50
N PHE A 405 8.48 -17.50 -27.57
CA PHE A 405 7.47 -16.55 -27.09
C PHE A 405 7.70 -16.20 -25.61
N GLY A 406 7.90 -17.21 -24.75
CA GLY A 406 8.10 -17.02 -23.32
C GLY A 406 9.31 -16.15 -23.00
N LYS A 407 10.44 -16.38 -23.72
CA LYS A 407 11.64 -15.59 -23.58
C LYS A 407 11.42 -14.14 -23.99
N GLU A 408 10.87 -13.91 -25.17
CA GLU A 408 10.60 -12.57 -25.69
C GLU A 408 9.55 -11.82 -24.81
N PHE A 409 8.55 -12.54 -24.33
CA PHE A 409 7.54 -11.99 -23.42
C PHE A 409 8.12 -11.52 -22.10
N GLU A 410 8.99 -12.34 -21.49
CA GLU A 410 9.67 -11.98 -20.24
C GLU A 410 10.65 -10.82 -20.42
N GLU A 411 11.41 -10.80 -21.50
CA GLU A 411 12.43 -9.77 -21.76
C GLU A 411 11.82 -8.43 -22.23
N ARG A 412 10.76 -8.47 -23.01
CA ARG A 412 10.22 -7.27 -23.69
C ARG A 412 8.90 -6.76 -23.15
N TYR A 413 8.02 -7.64 -22.67
CA TYR A 413 6.73 -7.23 -22.13
C TYR A 413 6.77 -7.04 -20.61
N ILE A 414 7.16 -8.06 -19.86
CA ILE A 414 7.37 -7.98 -18.42
C ILE A 414 8.58 -7.10 -18.13
N GLY A 415 9.70 -7.37 -18.78
CA GLY A 415 10.92 -6.58 -18.70
C GLY A 415 10.74 -5.18 -19.27
N GLN A 416 11.12 -4.19 -18.50
CA GLN A 416 10.92 -2.79 -18.80
C GLN A 416 12.01 -1.95 -18.13
N GLY A 417 12.42 -0.86 -18.77
CA GLY A 417 13.41 0.04 -18.16
C GLY A 417 12.85 0.72 -16.89
N ARG A 418 13.74 0.97 -15.93
CA ARG A 418 13.38 1.61 -14.66
C ARG A 418 12.84 3.04 -14.78
N THR A 419 13.02 3.65 -15.94
CA THR A 419 12.50 4.98 -16.30
C THR A 419 11.56 4.94 -17.49
N GLU A 420 11.27 3.74 -17.98
CA GLU A 420 10.39 3.55 -19.13
C GLU A 420 8.93 3.67 -18.72
N ASN A 421 8.23 4.58 -19.37
CA ASN A 421 6.83 4.87 -19.14
C ASN A 421 6.05 4.52 -20.40
N ARG A 422 5.44 3.35 -20.43
CA ARG A 422 4.66 2.89 -21.58
C ARG A 422 3.22 3.36 -21.51
N SER A 423 2.72 3.88 -22.64
CA SER A 423 1.30 4.17 -22.78
C SER A 423 0.48 2.88 -22.88
N MET A 424 -0.82 2.98 -22.69
CA MET A 424 -1.71 1.83 -22.85
C MET A 424 -1.64 1.26 -24.26
N ILE A 425 -1.59 2.13 -25.28
CA ILE A 425 -1.49 1.72 -26.68
C ILE A 425 -0.18 0.99 -26.97
N GLU A 426 0.95 1.50 -26.46
CA GLU A 426 2.25 0.83 -26.59
C GLU A 426 2.22 -0.55 -25.95
N THR A 427 1.64 -0.67 -24.77
CA THR A 427 1.51 -1.95 -24.06
C THR A 427 0.66 -2.95 -24.85
N LEU A 428 -0.49 -2.54 -25.34
CA LEU A 428 -1.37 -3.41 -26.13
C LEU A 428 -0.76 -3.80 -27.46
N ASN A 429 -0.13 -2.87 -28.17
CA ASN A 429 0.55 -3.16 -29.44
C ASN A 429 1.73 -4.13 -29.25
N LEU A 430 2.50 -3.97 -28.18
CA LEU A 430 3.57 -4.90 -27.84
C LEU A 430 3.04 -6.32 -27.57
N GLY A 431 1.92 -6.43 -26.89
CA GLY A 431 1.24 -7.72 -26.68
C GLY A 431 0.88 -8.41 -27.99
N TRP A 432 0.31 -7.68 -28.95
CA TRP A 432 0.00 -8.22 -30.29
C TRP A 432 1.25 -8.61 -31.07
N GLU A 433 2.29 -7.79 -31.04
CA GLU A 433 3.57 -8.10 -31.69
C GLU A 433 4.14 -9.43 -31.20
N LEU A 434 4.14 -9.66 -29.87
CA LEU A 434 4.64 -10.89 -29.29
C LEU A 434 3.77 -12.11 -29.59
N LEU A 435 2.46 -11.96 -29.62
CA LEU A 435 1.56 -13.02 -30.08
C LEU A 435 1.78 -13.43 -31.52
N GLY A 436 2.30 -12.50 -32.34
CA GLY A 436 2.70 -12.79 -33.72
C GLY A 436 3.84 -13.81 -33.87
N LEU A 437 4.54 -14.14 -32.79
CA LEU A 437 5.54 -15.24 -32.75
C LEU A 437 4.88 -16.63 -32.75
N LEU A 438 3.59 -16.70 -32.42
CA LEU A 438 2.84 -17.95 -32.37
C LEU A 438 2.02 -18.13 -33.66
N PRO A 439 1.78 -19.38 -34.10
CA PRO A 439 0.84 -19.66 -35.19
C PRO A 439 -0.58 -19.19 -34.87
N LYS A 440 -1.32 -18.78 -35.89
CA LYS A 440 -2.70 -18.28 -35.73
C LYS A 440 -3.63 -19.31 -35.07
N GLU A 441 -3.40 -20.59 -35.33
CA GLU A 441 -4.17 -21.69 -34.79
C GLU A 441 -4.07 -21.82 -33.27
N GLU A 442 -3.03 -21.23 -32.68
CA GLU A 442 -2.82 -21.19 -31.23
C GLU A 442 -3.55 -20.00 -30.54
N LEU A 443 -4.04 -19.03 -31.34
CA LEU A 443 -4.70 -17.84 -30.82
C LEU A 443 -6.22 -18.09 -30.70
N ASP A 444 -6.61 -18.95 -29.76
CA ASP A 444 -7.97 -19.44 -29.56
C ASP A 444 -8.85 -18.55 -28.67
N ARG A 445 -8.29 -17.47 -28.11
CA ARG A 445 -8.99 -16.52 -27.25
C ARG A 445 -9.32 -15.19 -27.92
N ILE A 446 -9.02 -15.09 -29.19
CA ILE A 446 -9.23 -13.90 -30.00
C ILE A 446 -10.17 -14.25 -31.16
N ASP A 447 -11.27 -13.54 -31.28
CA ASP A 447 -12.14 -13.62 -32.45
C ASP A 447 -11.41 -12.97 -33.65
N THR A 448 -11.04 -13.82 -34.62
CA THR A 448 -10.30 -13.41 -35.83
C THR A 448 -11.22 -12.84 -36.90
#